data_2c0c38ddfa0355b2e61dad7797949910
#
_entry.id   2c0c38ddfa0355b2e61dad7797949910
#
_cell.length_a   1.000
_cell.length_b   1.000
_cell.length_c   1.000
_cell.angle_alpha   90.00
_cell.angle_beta   90.00
_cell.angle_gamma   90.00
#
_symmetry.space_group_name_H-M   'P 1'
#
loop_
_entity.id
_entity.type
_entity.pdbx_description
1 polymer ?
#
loop_
_entity_poly.entity_id
_entity_poly.type
_entity_poly.pdbx_seq_one_letter_code
_entity_poly.pdbx_strand_id
1 'polypeptide(L)'
;EITFDDLNIAQDQGKKATILQFKTEYCSICPGVKRQIHELIKNDDGIAFYEIDAVERIDLAKKLHVKSSPTILFFNEAGLEEGRIIGAPKKDHLRNTLEKITTIKMENTNAN
;
A
#
# COMPACT_ATOMS: atom_id res chain seq x y z
N GLU A 1 0.45 5.06 -17.72
CA GLU A 1 0.78 4.66 -16.36
C GLU A 1 -0.44 4.80 -15.45
N ILE A 2 -0.68 3.80 -14.57
CA ILE A 2 -1.88 3.75 -13.73
C ILE A 2 -1.59 4.51 -12.44
N THR A 3 -2.47 5.48 -12.10
CA THR A 3 -2.37 6.21 -10.85
C THR A 3 -3.47 5.75 -9.90
N PHE A 4 -3.38 6.14 -8.64
CA PHE A 4 -4.40 5.83 -7.65
C PHE A 4 -5.79 6.29 -8.09
N ASP A 5 -5.88 7.47 -8.72
CA ASP A 5 -7.16 7.99 -9.20
C ASP A 5 -7.80 7.08 -10.25
N ASP A 6 -6.98 6.40 -11.05
CA ASP A 6 -7.47 5.49 -12.09
C ASP A 6 -8.14 4.25 -11.53
N LEU A 7 -7.96 3.97 -10.23
CA LEU A 7 -8.49 2.76 -9.61
C LEU A 7 -9.96 2.87 -9.23
N ASN A 8 -10.50 4.07 -9.21
CA ASN A 8 -11.90 4.32 -8.83
C ASN A 8 -12.25 3.73 -7.47
N ILE A 9 -11.33 3.89 -6.52
CA ILE A 9 -11.58 3.54 -5.14
C ILE A 9 -12.24 4.75 -4.49
N ALA A 10 -13.35 4.50 -3.77
CA ALA A 10 -14.19 5.57 -3.24
C ALA A 10 -13.59 6.26 -2.00
N GLN A 11 -12.30 6.14 -1.77
CA GLN A 11 -11.60 6.76 -0.67
C GLN A 11 -10.47 7.64 -1.18
N ASP A 12 -10.05 8.57 -0.36
CA ASP A 12 -8.98 9.50 -0.71
C ASP A 12 -7.61 8.89 -0.51
N GLN A 13 -6.68 9.25 -1.37
CA GLN A 13 -5.29 8.85 -1.13
C GLN A 13 -4.71 9.64 0.03
N GLY A 14 -3.70 9.07 0.70
CA GLY A 14 -3.00 9.73 1.78
C GLY A 14 -2.14 10.89 1.26
N LYS A 15 -1.93 11.88 2.11
CA LYS A 15 -1.14 13.05 1.74
C LYS A 15 0.32 12.70 1.47
N LYS A 16 0.86 11.73 2.20
CA LYS A 16 2.26 11.30 2.02
C LYS A 16 2.37 10.02 1.22
N ALA A 17 1.48 9.07 1.48
CA ALA A 17 1.52 7.76 0.85
C ALA A 17 0.18 7.06 1.05
N THR A 18 -0.09 6.07 0.21
CA THR A 18 -1.28 5.23 0.33
C THR A 18 -0.84 3.77 0.21
N ILE A 19 -1.35 2.95 1.11
CA ILE A 19 -1.07 1.51 1.12
C ILE A 19 -2.36 0.77 0.81
N LEU A 20 -2.31 -0.11 -0.18
CA LEU A 20 -3.42 -1.02 -0.50
C LEU A 20 -3.00 -2.44 -0.21
N GLN A 21 -3.80 -3.16 0.58
CA GLN A 21 -3.59 -4.58 0.79
C GLN A 21 -4.69 -5.36 0.10
N PHE A 22 -4.31 -6.17 -0.87
CA PHE A 22 -5.25 -7.08 -1.51
C PHE A 22 -5.33 -8.37 -0.69
N LYS A 23 -6.54 -8.77 -0.35
CA LYS A 23 -6.78 -9.95 0.48
C LYS A 23 -7.87 -10.81 -0.15
N THR A 24 -7.99 -12.04 0.34
CA THR A 24 -9.15 -12.90 0.04
C THR A 24 -9.66 -13.45 1.37
N GLU A 25 -10.88 -14.00 1.38
CA GLU A 25 -11.43 -14.54 2.62
C GLU A 25 -10.68 -15.78 3.11
N TYR A 26 -9.93 -16.44 2.22
CA TYR A 26 -9.16 -17.64 2.60
C TYR A 26 -7.70 -17.33 2.92
N CYS A 27 -7.33 -16.08 2.97
CA CYS A 27 -5.95 -15.68 3.27
C CYS A 27 -5.75 -15.64 4.78
N SER A 28 -5.16 -16.70 5.34
CA SER A 28 -5.01 -16.80 6.80
C SER A 28 -4.04 -15.78 7.38
N ILE A 29 -3.06 -15.32 6.59
CA ILE A 29 -2.07 -14.36 7.09
C ILE A 29 -2.48 -12.91 6.88
N CYS A 30 -3.51 -12.65 6.07
CA CYS A 30 -3.92 -11.28 5.75
C CYS A 30 -4.30 -10.44 6.99
N PRO A 31 -5.06 -10.98 7.96
CA PRO A 31 -5.36 -10.18 9.17
C PRO A 31 -4.11 -9.76 9.93
N GLY A 32 -3.10 -10.62 10.02
CA GLY A 32 -1.85 -10.29 10.69
C GLY A 32 -1.08 -9.20 9.98
N VAL A 33 -1.06 -9.26 8.65
CA VAL A 33 -0.41 -8.22 7.84
C VAL A 33 -1.11 -6.88 8.03
N LYS A 34 -2.44 -6.89 8.04
CA LYS A 34 -3.22 -5.69 8.29
C LYS A 34 -2.87 -5.07 9.64
N ARG A 35 -2.74 -5.89 10.69
CA ARG A 35 -2.36 -5.40 12.01
C ARG A 35 -0.97 -4.78 12.00
N GLN A 36 -0.02 -5.41 11.29
CA GLN A 36 1.34 -4.86 11.18
C GLN A 36 1.32 -3.49 10.53
N ILE A 37 0.54 -3.33 9.47
CA ILE A 37 0.43 -2.05 8.76
C ILE A 37 -0.19 -1.00 9.68
N HIS A 38 -1.29 -1.32 10.34
CA HIS A 38 -1.95 -0.39 11.27
C HIS A 38 -0.99 0.08 12.36
N GLU A 39 -0.22 -0.85 12.92
CA GLU A 39 0.74 -0.50 13.96
C GLU A 39 1.83 0.43 13.43
N LEU A 40 2.28 0.18 12.22
CA LEU A 40 3.35 0.95 11.60
C LEU A 40 2.93 2.40 11.33
N ILE A 41 1.67 2.62 10.92
CA ILE A 41 1.23 3.94 10.48
C ILE A 41 0.34 4.68 11.49
N LYS A 42 0.11 4.10 12.66
CA LYS A 42 -0.90 4.62 13.61
C LYS A 42 -0.64 6.07 14.04
N ASN A 43 0.59 6.53 13.99
CA ASN A 43 0.94 7.87 14.42
C ASN A 43 1.20 8.83 13.26
N ASP A 44 0.85 8.44 12.04
CA ASP A 44 1.07 9.28 10.87
C ASP A 44 -0.21 9.42 10.06
N ASP A 45 -0.89 10.56 10.23
CA ASP A 45 -2.15 10.83 9.55
C ASP A 45 -1.99 11.03 8.05
N GLY A 46 -0.77 11.21 7.57
CA GLY A 46 -0.51 11.41 6.14
C GLY A 46 -0.49 10.14 5.33
N ILE A 47 -0.58 8.98 6.00
CA ILE A 47 -0.54 7.69 5.32
C ILE A 47 -1.92 7.03 5.40
N ALA A 48 -2.53 6.78 4.25
CA ALA A 48 -3.82 6.11 4.18
C ALA A 48 -3.60 4.61 3.94
N PHE A 49 -4.49 3.80 4.49
CA PHE A 49 -4.47 2.35 4.29
C PHE A 49 -5.86 1.85 3.98
N TYR A 50 -5.96 1.03 2.93
CA TYR A 50 -7.22 0.41 2.55
C TYR A 50 -7.00 -1.05 2.22
N GLU A 51 -7.97 -1.86 2.63
CA GLU A 51 -7.98 -3.29 2.32
C GLU A 51 -8.93 -3.52 1.16
N ILE A 52 -8.48 -4.25 0.15
CA ILE A 52 -9.26 -4.54 -1.05
C ILE A 52 -9.47 -6.05 -1.15
N ASP A 53 -10.71 -6.46 -1.30
CA ASP A 53 -11.00 -7.89 -1.55
C ASP A 53 -10.75 -8.16 -3.03
N ALA A 54 -9.77 -9.03 -3.30
CA ALA A 54 -9.32 -9.30 -4.67
C ALA A 54 -10.36 -10.05 -5.51
N VAL A 55 -11.30 -10.72 -4.85
CA VAL A 55 -12.38 -11.40 -5.56
C VAL A 55 -13.49 -10.42 -5.92
N GLU A 56 -13.90 -9.59 -4.96
CA GLU A 56 -14.92 -8.56 -5.20
C GLU A 56 -14.46 -7.52 -6.21
N ARG A 57 -13.18 -7.17 -6.15
CA ARG A 57 -12.59 -6.19 -7.06
C ARG A 57 -11.57 -6.88 -7.97
N ILE A 58 -12.03 -7.96 -8.62
CA ILE A 58 -11.17 -8.67 -9.57
C ILE A 58 -10.74 -7.76 -10.72
N ASP A 59 -11.54 -6.75 -11.03
CA ASP A 59 -11.21 -5.75 -12.03
C ASP A 59 -9.90 -5.03 -11.65
N LEU A 60 -9.78 -4.60 -10.39
CA LEU A 60 -8.57 -3.94 -9.93
C LEU A 60 -7.39 -4.89 -9.84
N ALA A 61 -7.64 -6.11 -9.35
CA ALA A 61 -6.57 -7.10 -9.24
C ALA A 61 -5.94 -7.35 -10.61
N LYS A 62 -6.76 -7.49 -11.63
CA LYS A 62 -6.27 -7.70 -12.99
C LYS A 62 -5.54 -6.46 -13.51
N LYS A 63 -6.12 -5.29 -13.30
CA LYS A 63 -5.55 -4.03 -13.76
C LYS A 63 -4.16 -3.80 -13.17
N LEU A 64 -3.97 -4.15 -11.91
CA LEU A 64 -2.72 -3.96 -11.19
C LEU A 64 -1.81 -5.20 -11.20
N HIS A 65 -2.20 -6.23 -11.92
CA HIS A 65 -1.44 -7.49 -12.01
C HIS A 65 -1.22 -8.13 -10.64
N VAL A 66 -2.25 -8.08 -9.79
CA VAL A 66 -2.24 -8.76 -8.51
C VAL A 66 -2.73 -10.19 -8.73
N LYS A 67 -1.89 -11.17 -8.39
CA LYS A 67 -2.16 -12.59 -8.67
C LYS A 67 -2.24 -13.46 -7.44
N SER A 68 -1.95 -12.91 -6.27
CA SER A 68 -1.96 -13.70 -5.03
C SER A 68 -2.30 -12.79 -3.86
N SER A 69 -2.64 -13.38 -2.72
CA SER A 69 -2.91 -12.63 -1.50
C SER A 69 -2.05 -13.15 -0.35
N PRO A 70 -1.55 -12.27 0.50
CA PRO A 70 -1.66 -10.84 0.38
C PRO A 70 -0.72 -10.26 -0.69
N THR A 71 -1.13 -9.16 -1.28
CA THR A 71 -0.25 -8.33 -2.10
C THR A 71 -0.44 -6.90 -1.60
N ILE A 72 0.65 -6.24 -1.30
CA ILE A 72 0.63 -4.91 -0.69
C ILE A 72 1.25 -3.93 -1.66
N LEU A 73 0.49 -2.93 -2.07
CA LEU A 73 0.95 -1.89 -2.98
C LEU A 73 1.16 -0.60 -2.23
N PHE A 74 2.24 0.10 -2.56
CA PHE A 74 2.58 1.38 -1.94
C PHE A 74 2.56 2.47 -3.02
N PHE A 75 1.72 3.48 -2.81
CA PHE A 75 1.59 4.62 -3.72
C PHE A 75 2.17 5.86 -3.07
N ASN A 76 2.88 6.66 -3.84
CA ASN A 76 3.44 7.92 -3.34
C ASN A 76 2.36 9.01 -3.32
N GLU A 77 2.74 10.24 -2.95
CA GLU A 77 1.78 11.33 -2.84
C GLU A 77 1.18 11.73 -4.19
N ALA A 78 1.86 11.42 -5.28
CA ALA A 78 1.35 11.68 -6.61
C ALA A 78 0.41 10.59 -7.10
N GLY A 79 0.20 9.54 -6.30
CA GLY A 79 -0.66 8.43 -6.66
C GLY A 79 -0.01 7.39 -7.55
N LEU A 80 1.31 7.37 -7.62
CA LEU A 80 2.06 6.40 -8.42
C LEU A 80 2.57 5.27 -7.55
N GLU A 81 2.49 4.05 -8.06
CA GLU A 81 3.00 2.88 -7.33
C GLU A 81 4.52 2.93 -7.28
N GLU A 82 5.09 2.91 -6.07
CA GLU A 82 6.53 2.91 -5.87
C GLU A 82 7.06 1.71 -5.12
N GLY A 83 6.20 0.82 -4.67
CA GLY A 83 6.63 -0.39 -3.99
C GLY A 83 5.56 -1.45 -4.00
N ARG A 84 5.99 -2.70 -3.88
CA ARG A 84 5.07 -3.82 -3.89
C ARG A 84 5.68 -4.96 -3.09
N ILE A 85 4.89 -5.55 -2.20
CA ILE A 85 5.30 -6.73 -1.46
C ILE A 85 4.30 -7.84 -1.75
N ILE A 86 4.78 -8.95 -2.29
CA ILE A 86 3.94 -10.09 -2.64
C ILE A 86 4.16 -11.18 -1.59
N GLY A 87 3.07 -11.63 -0.98
CA GLY A 87 3.12 -12.63 0.07
C GLY A 87 3.42 -12.03 1.43
N ALA A 88 3.78 -12.88 2.40
CA ALA A 88 4.06 -12.44 3.76
C ALA A 88 5.27 -11.52 3.80
N PRO A 89 5.13 -10.31 4.36
CA PRO A 89 6.28 -9.43 4.49
C PRO A 89 7.30 -10.01 5.45
N LYS A 90 8.57 -9.88 5.12
CA LYS A 90 9.65 -10.22 6.04
C LYS A 90 9.80 -9.10 7.05
N LYS A 91 10.53 -9.38 8.14
CA LYS A 91 10.78 -8.40 9.19
C LYS A 91 11.30 -7.10 8.59
N ASP A 92 10.69 -6.00 9.00
CA ASP A 92 11.06 -4.63 8.59
C ASP A 92 10.82 -4.33 7.11
N HIS A 93 10.31 -5.27 6.33
CA HIS A 93 10.08 -5.02 4.90
C HIS A 93 9.04 -3.92 4.67
N LEU A 94 7.93 -3.98 5.43
CA LEU A 94 6.89 -2.94 5.35
C LEU A 94 7.46 -1.57 5.73
N ARG A 95 8.17 -1.52 6.85
CA ARG A 95 8.77 -0.28 7.34
C ARG A 95 9.75 0.30 6.34
N ASN A 96 10.67 -0.54 5.84
CA ASN A 96 11.71 -0.09 4.93
C ASN A 96 11.12 0.45 3.63
N THR A 97 10.11 -0.23 3.10
CA THR A 97 9.44 0.23 1.88
C THR A 97 8.78 1.58 2.09
N LEU A 98 8.08 1.74 3.21
CA LEU A 98 7.38 2.98 3.51
C LEU A 98 8.36 4.12 3.76
N GLU A 99 9.42 3.86 4.52
CA GLU A 99 10.44 4.86 4.81
C GLU A 99 11.14 5.33 3.54
N LYS A 100 11.38 4.41 2.62
CA LYS A 100 12.03 4.76 1.36
C LYS A 100 11.20 5.78 0.58
N ILE A 101 9.89 5.60 0.54
CA ILE A 101 8.99 6.50 -0.18
C ILE A 101 8.94 7.87 0.48
N THR A 102 8.80 7.91 1.79
CA THR A 102 8.67 9.17 2.53
C THR A 102 10.01 9.86 2.71
N THR A 103 11.09 9.11 2.93
CA THR A 103 12.43 9.65 3.18
C THR A 103 12.99 10.34 1.93
N ILE A 104 12.71 9.79 0.74
CA ILE A 104 13.17 10.40 -0.51
C ILE A 104 12.68 11.85 -0.61
N LYS A 105 11.42 12.10 -0.22
CA LYS A 105 10.87 13.45 -0.21
C LYS A 105 11.54 14.33 0.83
N MET A 106 11.76 13.80 2.01
CA MET A 106 12.41 14.53 3.10
C MET A 106 13.83 14.90 2.73
N GLU A 107 14.55 14.00 2.08
CA GLU A 107 15.90 14.28 1.61
C GLU A 107 15.92 15.40 0.58
N ASN A 108 14.98 15.36 -0.37
CA ASN A 108 14.86 16.41 -1.38
C ASN A 108 14.59 17.76 -0.73
N THR A 109 13.79 17.78 0.33
CA THR A 109 13.49 19.00 1.08
C THR A 109 14.71 19.49 1.83
N ASN A 110 15.50 18.57 2.38
CA ASN A 110 16.67 18.89 3.20
C ASN A 110 17.91 19.22 2.39
N ALA A 111 17.91 18.88 1.11
CA ALA A 111 19.05 19.15 0.24
C ALA A 111 19.24 20.62 -0.06
N ASN A 112 18.30 21.42 0.35
CA ASN A 112 18.34 22.88 0.19
C ASN A 112 18.98 23.55 1.41
#